data_e0fd85faeaf1ae62d6fc0ecabaeba8de
#
_entry.id   e0fd85faeaf1ae62d6fc0ecabaeba8de
#
_cell.length_a   1.000
_cell.length_b   1.000
_cell.length_c   1.000
_cell.angle_alpha   90.00
_cell.angle_beta   90.00
_cell.angle_gamma   90.00
#
_symmetry.space_group_name_H-M   'P 1'
#
loop_
_entity.id
_entity.type
_entity.pdbx_description
1 polymer ?
#
loop_
_entity_poly.entity_id
_entity_poly.type
_entity_poly.pdbx_seq_one_letter_code
_entity_poly.pdbx_strand_id
1 'polypeptide(L)'
;AVNGTAGYTVVLNGTPIGCTQDEETARTALQNVRGQLNEEYGTTVYADTELEIFADDNIRGRLLDENELEQAMYSAVNAVAHVPENLAYTVRIDDYMVTVGSEAEVVELLEAAKNRIAGENAGAFQVELVDSTDNGLSHKTVNVATADITMNEAAKVLATIDGTDTVQVTEDTVFEDGVLYVGFKENIEVIETRGNANTVMSVQDALEDITKEKAAKGTYVVQSGDCLSSIADKTGISLDELYELNEGLNENSVIMPDDIITITVPTPELSVVVKEEVTYDEEYEADVVYVDNNSMYQGQQNIISTGTPGYREVIAVVSYANNKEYDREIISQRIITEATATVIERGTLIPPTFINPLSTMTLTSGFGYRIHPVSGQPSSFHTGIDLYVPSGSVVRASCGGTVTLAGWNGGYGWCVDISHGNGLTTRYGHLS
;
A
#
# COMPACT_ATOMS: atom_id res chain seq x y z
N ALA A 1 -26.11 19.75 -52.47
CA ALA A 1 -25.81 19.97 -51.03
C ALA A 1 -24.35 19.59 -50.83
N VAL A 2 -23.49 20.54 -50.49
CA VAL A 2 -22.12 20.25 -50.07
C VAL A 2 -22.25 19.72 -48.64
N ASN A 3 -21.95 18.43 -48.47
CA ASN A 3 -21.89 17.84 -47.12
C ASN A 3 -20.73 18.51 -46.37
N GLY A 4 -20.98 19.04 -45.18
CA GLY A 4 -19.94 19.53 -44.29
C GLY A 4 -19.04 18.40 -43.86
N THR A 5 -17.83 18.74 -43.46
CA THR A 5 -16.83 17.79 -42.88
C THR A 5 -16.87 17.91 -41.37
N ALA A 6 -16.76 16.80 -40.65
CA ALA A 6 -16.59 16.81 -39.21
C ALA A 6 -15.18 17.30 -38.85
N GLY A 7 -15.06 18.08 -37.79
CA GLY A 7 -13.82 18.63 -37.28
C GLY A 7 -14.06 19.51 -36.07
N TYR A 8 -13.17 20.45 -35.82
CA TYR A 8 -13.20 21.31 -34.63
C TYR A 8 -13.06 22.79 -35.04
N THR A 9 -13.92 23.63 -34.48
CA THR A 9 -13.80 25.08 -34.56
C THR A 9 -12.92 25.57 -33.43
N VAL A 10 -11.90 26.37 -33.77
CA VAL A 10 -10.90 26.90 -32.86
C VAL A 10 -11.17 28.38 -32.63
N VAL A 11 -11.31 28.77 -31.38
CA VAL A 11 -11.50 30.15 -30.93
C VAL A 11 -10.37 30.50 -29.96
N LEU A 12 -9.74 31.63 -30.15
CA LEU A 12 -8.67 32.14 -29.28
C LEU A 12 -9.06 33.52 -28.75
N ASN A 13 -9.12 33.69 -27.46
CA ASN A 13 -9.54 34.93 -26.80
C ASN A 13 -10.88 35.46 -27.33
N GLY A 14 -11.85 34.58 -27.53
CA GLY A 14 -13.15 34.88 -28.06
C GLY A 14 -13.18 35.16 -29.57
N THR A 15 -12.04 35.12 -30.28
CA THR A 15 -11.94 35.35 -31.73
C THR A 15 -11.82 34.01 -32.47
N PRO A 16 -12.70 33.74 -33.45
CA PRO A 16 -12.58 32.53 -34.29
C PRO A 16 -11.29 32.57 -35.12
N ILE A 17 -10.47 31.54 -35.00
CA ILE A 17 -9.19 31.41 -35.71
C ILE A 17 -9.37 30.59 -36.96
N GLY A 18 -10.13 29.48 -36.91
CA GLY A 18 -10.33 28.58 -38.01
C GLY A 18 -10.94 27.26 -37.57
N CYS A 19 -10.86 26.28 -38.46
CA CYS A 19 -11.31 24.92 -38.16
C CYS A 19 -10.19 23.94 -38.47
N THR A 20 -10.08 22.86 -37.68
CA THR A 20 -9.06 21.81 -37.83
C THR A 20 -9.69 20.41 -37.80
N GLN A 21 -8.90 19.40 -38.15
CA GLN A 21 -9.33 18.01 -38.19
C GLN A 21 -9.51 17.41 -36.77
N ASP A 22 -8.63 17.78 -35.86
CA ASP A 22 -8.60 17.26 -34.50
C ASP A 22 -8.20 18.35 -33.49
N GLU A 23 -8.45 18.07 -32.22
CA GLU A 23 -8.21 19.01 -31.13
C GLU A 23 -6.71 19.19 -30.85
N GLU A 24 -5.92 18.11 -31.03
CA GLU A 24 -4.48 18.10 -30.72
C GLU A 24 -3.72 19.06 -31.64
N THR A 25 -4.06 19.11 -32.93
CA THR A 25 -3.50 20.05 -33.89
C THR A 25 -3.66 21.51 -33.44
N ALA A 26 -4.81 21.89 -32.86
CA ALA A 26 -5.02 23.25 -32.36
C ALA A 26 -4.18 23.55 -31.12
N ARG A 27 -4.02 22.59 -30.22
CA ARG A 27 -3.22 22.73 -29.00
C ARG A 27 -1.73 22.82 -29.33
N THR A 28 -1.24 21.98 -30.24
CA THR A 28 0.15 21.99 -30.71
C THR A 28 0.48 23.29 -31.41
N ALA A 29 -0.40 23.79 -32.29
CA ALA A 29 -0.19 25.05 -32.95
C ALA A 29 -0.06 26.23 -31.98
N LEU A 30 -0.89 26.33 -30.95
CA LEU A 30 -0.76 27.35 -29.91
C LEU A 30 0.57 27.24 -29.14
N GLN A 31 1.01 26.03 -28.87
CA GLN A 31 2.27 25.75 -28.19
C GLN A 31 3.47 26.17 -29.03
N ASN A 32 3.46 25.83 -30.30
CA ASN A 32 4.51 26.21 -31.25
C ASN A 32 4.62 27.74 -31.39
N VAL A 33 3.48 28.45 -31.45
CA VAL A 33 3.45 29.91 -31.45
C VAL A 33 4.09 30.51 -30.21
N ARG A 34 3.82 29.95 -29.03
CA ARG A 34 4.46 30.39 -27.79
C ARG A 34 5.98 30.13 -27.81
N GLY A 35 6.42 28.96 -28.32
CA GLY A 35 7.83 28.65 -28.51
C GLY A 35 8.52 29.64 -29.48
N GLN A 36 7.89 29.94 -30.60
CA GLN A 36 8.41 30.93 -31.57
C GLN A 36 8.57 32.33 -30.96
N LEU A 37 7.59 32.77 -30.15
CA LEU A 37 7.70 34.06 -29.45
C LEU A 37 8.83 34.07 -28.42
N ASN A 38 9.06 32.99 -27.69
CA ASN A 38 10.19 32.88 -26.76
C ASN A 38 11.53 32.98 -27.48
N GLU A 39 11.69 32.32 -28.62
CA GLU A 39 12.90 32.45 -29.45
C GLU A 39 13.10 33.88 -29.98
N GLU A 40 12.02 34.51 -30.48
CA GLU A 40 12.07 35.86 -31.02
C GLU A 40 12.43 36.93 -29.98
N TYR A 41 11.88 36.79 -28.77
CA TYR A 41 12.17 37.72 -27.66
C TYR A 41 13.47 37.36 -26.89
N GLY A 42 14.02 36.18 -27.12
CA GLY A 42 15.22 35.69 -26.43
C GLY A 42 15.01 35.41 -24.93
N THR A 43 13.76 35.28 -24.51
CA THR A 43 13.36 35.03 -23.11
C THR A 43 11.95 34.46 -23.08
N THR A 44 11.55 33.88 -21.95
CA THR A 44 10.16 33.40 -21.78
C THR A 44 9.17 34.55 -21.85
N VAL A 45 8.23 34.43 -22.75
CA VAL A 45 7.17 35.41 -23.00
C VAL A 45 5.84 34.87 -22.48
N TYR A 46 5.13 35.66 -21.71
CA TYR A 46 3.80 35.32 -21.21
C TYR A 46 2.73 35.92 -22.12
N ALA A 47 1.75 35.10 -22.45
CA ALA A 47 0.59 35.51 -23.21
C ALA A 47 -0.67 34.91 -22.60
N ASP A 48 -1.50 35.75 -22.00
CA ASP A 48 -2.78 35.32 -21.44
C ASP A 48 -3.72 34.98 -22.60
N THR A 49 -3.85 33.68 -22.91
CA THR A 49 -4.66 33.18 -24.02
C THR A 49 -5.66 32.16 -23.52
N GLU A 50 -6.92 32.35 -23.91
CA GLU A 50 -8.01 31.41 -23.68
C GLU A 50 -8.30 30.67 -25.00
N LEU A 51 -7.97 29.37 -25.04
CA LEU A 51 -8.21 28.52 -26.20
C LEU A 51 -9.47 27.71 -25.97
N GLU A 52 -10.48 27.94 -26.79
CA GLU A 52 -11.73 27.18 -26.83
C GLU A 52 -11.78 26.34 -28.10
N ILE A 53 -12.14 25.08 -28.00
CA ILE A 53 -12.22 24.14 -29.13
C ILE A 53 -13.57 23.45 -29.06
N PHE A 54 -14.36 23.61 -30.15
CA PHE A 54 -15.71 23.08 -30.25
C PHE A 54 -15.80 22.06 -31.35
N ALA A 55 -16.28 20.84 -31.05
CA ALA A 55 -16.60 19.86 -32.09
C ALA A 55 -17.74 20.37 -32.97
N ASP A 56 -17.57 20.26 -34.30
CA ASP A 56 -18.58 20.66 -35.31
C ASP A 56 -18.64 19.57 -36.41
N ASP A 57 -19.81 18.97 -36.55
CA ASP A 57 -20.06 17.90 -37.54
C ASP A 57 -20.38 18.43 -38.96
N ASN A 58 -20.44 19.75 -39.14
CA ASN A 58 -20.90 20.35 -40.39
C ASN A 58 -20.07 21.57 -40.81
N ILE A 59 -18.75 21.49 -40.72
CA ILE A 59 -17.83 22.53 -41.15
C ILE A 59 -17.96 22.70 -42.68
N ARG A 60 -18.26 23.91 -43.12
CA ARG A 60 -18.39 24.27 -44.52
C ARG A 60 -17.18 24.99 -45.10
N GLY A 61 -16.11 25.06 -44.36
CA GLY A 61 -14.85 25.70 -44.73
C GLY A 61 -13.70 24.70 -44.95
N ARG A 62 -12.56 25.25 -45.29
CA ARG A 62 -11.32 24.49 -45.35
C ARG A 62 -10.83 24.21 -43.92
N LEU A 63 -10.42 22.98 -43.65
CA LEU A 63 -9.70 22.66 -42.43
C LEU A 63 -8.24 23.13 -42.55
N LEU A 64 -7.76 23.80 -41.53
CA LEU A 64 -6.40 24.30 -41.45
C LEU A 64 -5.50 23.20 -40.87
N ASP A 65 -4.30 23.10 -41.40
CA ASP A 65 -3.26 22.29 -40.81
C ASP A 65 -2.54 23.06 -39.64
N GLU A 66 -1.61 22.38 -38.97
CA GLU A 66 -0.88 22.93 -37.84
C GLU A 66 -0.19 24.24 -38.15
N ASN A 67 0.58 24.30 -39.27
CA ASN A 67 1.30 25.52 -39.66
C ASN A 67 0.35 26.69 -40.02
N GLU A 68 -0.78 26.39 -40.62
CA GLU A 68 -1.79 27.40 -40.97
C GLU A 68 -2.48 27.94 -39.70
N LEU A 69 -2.71 27.08 -38.70
CA LEU A 69 -3.22 27.50 -37.39
C LEU A 69 -2.20 28.33 -36.64
N GLU A 70 -0.93 27.95 -36.66
CA GLU A 70 0.17 28.76 -36.07
C GLU A 70 0.19 30.17 -36.63
N GLN A 71 0.15 30.30 -37.97
CA GLN A 71 0.11 31.62 -38.64
C GLN A 71 -1.12 32.41 -38.27
N ALA A 72 -2.27 31.76 -38.18
CA ALA A 72 -3.53 32.41 -37.82
C ALA A 72 -3.56 32.85 -36.32
N MET A 73 -2.93 32.08 -35.44
CA MET A 73 -2.87 32.37 -34.00
C MET A 73 -1.79 33.41 -33.64
N TYR A 74 -0.69 33.45 -34.40
CA TYR A 74 0.52 34.22 -34.05
C TYR A 74 0.19 35.70 -33.71
N SER A 75 -0.55 36.41 -34.51
CA SER A 75 -0.86 37.81 -34.25
C SER A 75 -1.73 38.02 -33.02
N ALA A 76 -2.64 37.11 -32.75
CA ALA A 76 -3.51 37.17 -31.57
C ALA A 76 -2.73 36.87 -30.27
N VAL A 77 -1.81 35.90 -30.30
CA VAL A 77 -0.94 35.58 -29.17
C VAL A 77 0.06 36.70 -28.94
N ASN A 78 0.72 37.18 -30.01
CA ASN A 78 1.71 38.26 -29.88
C ASN A 78 1.10 39.59 -29.41
N ALA A 79 -0.15 39.87 -29.71
CA ALA A 79 -0.84 41.10 -29.25
C ALA A 79 -1.00 41.16 -27.71
N VAL A 80 -1.04 40.00 -27.04
CA VAL A 80 -1.15 39.87 -25.58
C VAL A 80 0.15 39.38 -24.95
N ALA A 81 1.17 39.15 -25.78
CA ALA A 81 2.48 38.71 -25.34
C ALA A 81 3.24 39.86 -24.64
N HIS A 82 3.88 39.54 -23.56
CA HIS A 82 4.70 40.50 -22.81
C HIS A 82 5.80 39.75 -22.05
N VAL A 83 6.94 40.42 -21.90
CA VAL A 83 7.99 39.97 -20.99
C VAL A 83 7.60 40.45 -19.58
N PRO A 84 7.58 39.58 -18.59
CA PRO A 84 7.21 39.97 -17.24
C PRO A 84 8.22 40.93 -16.67
N GLU A 85 7.75 42.02 -16.04
CA GLU A 85 8.60 42.97 -15.35
C GLU A 85 9.22 42.40 -14.08
N ASN A 86 8.56 41.38 -13.47
CA ASN A 86 8.99 40.70 -12.27
C ASN A 86 8.94 39.20 -12.49
N LEU A 87 10.05 38.60 -12.87
CA LEU A 87 10.21 37.15 -12.92
C LEU A 87 10.18 36.61 -11.51
N ALA A 88 9.49 35.50 -11.34
CA ALA A 88 9.47 34.67 -10.15
C ALA A 88 9.48 33.19 -10.54
N TYR A 89 9.71 32.33 -9.60
CA TYR A 89 9.81 30.90 -9.82
C TYR A 89 8.84 30.17 -8.93
N THR A 90 7.92 29.42 -9.51
CA THR A 90 6.99 28.55 -8.81
C THR A 90 7.57 27.15 -8.74
N VAL A 91 7.78 26.70 -7.53
CA VAL A 91 8.16 25.31 -7.21
C VAL A 91 6.87 24.53 -7.01
N ARG A 92 6.60 23.59 -7.91
CA ARG A 92 5.49 22.65 -7.81
C ARG A 92 6.00 21.35 -7.19
N ILE A 93 5.40 20.95 -6.10
CA ILE A 93 5.69 19.73 -5.34
C ILE A 93 4.44 18.86 -5.44
N ASP A 94 4.41 17.93 -6.36
CA ASP A 94 3.20 17.22 -6.78
C ASP A 94 2.05 18.22 -7.09
N ASP A 95 1.02 18.29 -6.25
CA ASP A 95 -0.12 19.19 -6.41
C ASP A 95 0.04 20.53 -5.62
N TYR A 96 1.10 20.68 -4.83
CA TYR A 96 1.36 21.86 -4.01
C TYR A 96 2.29 22.85 -4.72
N MET A 97 2.13 24.14 -4.46
CA MET A 97 2.92 25.18 -5.12
C MET A 97 3.35 26.29 -4.16
N VAL A 98 4.63 26.65 -4.23
CA VAL A 98 5.17 27.85 -3.59
C VAL A 98 5.93 28.69 -4.62
N THR A 99 5.94 30.00 -4.47
CA THR A 99 6.62 30.90 -5.42
C THR A 99 7.65 31.73 -4.69
N VAL A 100 8.88 31.75 -5.21
CA VAL A 100 10.02 32.55 -4.72
C VAL A 100 10.53 33.47 -5.81
N GLY A 101 11.39 34.44 -5.47
CA GLY A 101 11.74 35.55 -6.34
C GLY A 101 12.79 35.23 -7.42
N SER A 102 13.58 34.18 -7.26
CA SER A 102 14.66 33.84 -8.20
C SER A 102 14.97 32.35 -8.22
N GLU A 103 15.63 31.89 -9.30
CA GLU A 103 16.12 30.51 -9.41
C GLU A 103 17.12 30.17 -8.28
N ALA A 104 17.96 31.13 -7.89
CA ALA A 104 18.89 30.94 -6.77
C ALA A 104 18.14 30.70 -5.44
N GLU A 105 17.02 31.39 -5.21
CA GLU A 105 16.17 31.16 -4.04
C GLU A 105 15.46 29.80 -4.08
N VAL A 106 15.15 29.26 -5.27
CA VAL A 106 14.65 27.87 -5.39
C VAL A 106 15.70 26.88 -4.90
N VAL A 107 16.94 27.01 -5.38
CA VAL A 107 18.06 26.13 -4.94
C VAL A 107 18.27 26.28 -3.42
N GLU A 108 18.30 27.53 -2.91
CA GLU A 108 18.45 27.79 -1.48
C GLU A 108 17.32 27.13 -0.65
N LEU A 109 16.08 27.22 -1.10
CA LEU A 109 14.91 26.61 -0.47
C LEU A 109 15.05 25.08 -0.36
N LEU A 110 15.37 24.44 -1.49
CA LEU A 110 15.49 23.00 -1.55
C LEU A 110 16.72 22.48 -0.80
N GLU A 111 17.85 23.21 -0.87
CA GLU A 111 19.04 22.91 -0.06
C GLU A 111 18.75 23.05 1.44
N ALA A 112 18.02 24.09 1.84
CA ALA A 112 17.64 24.28 3.25
C ALA A 112 16.70 23.15 3.74
N ALA A 113 15.73 22.73 2.92
CA ALA A 113 14.83 21.62 3.23
C ALA A 113 15.60 20.30 3.38
N LYS A 114 16.49 20.00 2.43
CA LYS A 114 17.38 18.82 2.46
C LYS A 114 18.25 18.81 3.71
N ASN A 115 18.96 19.92 3.99
CA ASN A 115 19.89 20.02 5.10
C ASN A 115 19.21 19.93 6.47
N ARG A 116 17.96 20.38 6.58
CA ARG A 116 17.15 20.26 7.80
C ARG A 116 16.93 18.83 8.24
N ILE A 117 16.83 17.90 7.31
CA ILE A 117 16.54 16.48 7.56
C ILE A 117 17.81 15.62 7.50
N ALA A 118 18.60 15.75 6.43
CA ALA A 118 19.78 14.91 6.21
C ALA A 118 21.01 15.31 7.07
N GLY A 119 20.96 16.46 7.74
CA GLY A 119 21.98 16.88 8.70
C GLY A 119 23.39 16.97 8.10
N GLU A 120 24.38 16.44 8.82
CA GLU A 120 25.82 16.50 8.43
C GLU A 120 26.08 15.75 7.11
N ASN A 121 25.28 14.75 6.78
CA ASN A 121 25.43 13.96 5.55
C ASN A 121 24.97 14.72 4.30
N ALA A 122 24.21 15.79 4.47
CA ALA A 122 23.65 16.57 3.38
C ALA A 122 24.70 17.27 2.49
N GLY A 123 25.89 17.57 3.02
CA GLY A 123 26.93 18.35 2.32
C GLY A 123 27.56 17.62 1.13
N ALA A 124 27.47 16.30 1.08
CA ALA A 124 27.95 15.51 -0.04
C ALA A 124 26.97 15.47 -1.24
N PHE A 125 25.73 15.95 -1.05
CA PHE A 125 24.65 15.91 -2.03
C PHE A 125 24.19 17.34 -2.29
N GLN A 126 24.26 17.79 -3.55
CA GLN A 126 23.88 19.14 -3.93
C GLN A 126 22.63 19.13 -4.79
N VAL A 127 21.76 20.12 -4.56
CA VAL A 127 20.55 20.31 -5.37
C VAL A 127 20.93 21.03 -6.67
N GLU A 128 20.58 20.43 -7.79
CA GLU A 128 20.76 20.99 -9.13
C GLU A 128 19.42 21.10 -9.85
N LEU A 129 19.21 22.21 -10.56
CA LEU A 129 18.07 22.39 -11.45
C LEU A 129 18.49 21.99 -12.87
N VAL A 130 17.77 21.04 -13.44
CA VAL A 130 18.03 20.52 -14.79
C VAL A 130 16.90 20.93 -15.72
N ASP A 131 17.24 21.54 -16.84
CA ASP A 131 16.25 21.89 -17.87
C ASP A 131 15.56 20.65 -18.39
N SER A 132 14.26 20.69 -18.42
CA SER A 132 13.40 19.61 -18.94
C SER A 132 12.32 20.21 -19.84
N THR A 133 11.88 19.41 -20.79
CA THR A 133 10.79 19.79 -21.70
C THR A 133 9.78 18.66 -21.73
N ASP A 134 8.60 18.90 -21.23
CA ASP A 134 7.49 17.97 -21.34
C ASP A 134 6.36 18.65 -22.14
N ASN A 135 5.85 17.95 -23.13
CA ASN A 135 4.80 18.46 -24.05
C ASN A 135 5.08 19.87 -24.62
N GLY A 136 6.38 20.21 -24.85
CA GLY A 136 6.82 21.49 -25.39
C GLY A 136 6.78 22.67 -24.39
N LEU A 137 6.50 22.43 -23.11
CA LEU A 137 6.62 23.40 -22.04
C LEU A 137 7.98 23.24 -21.39
N SER A 138 8.78 24.31 -21.39
CA SER A 138 10.05 24.33 -20.68
C SER A 138 9.81 24.50 -19.19
N HIS A 139 10.35 23.61 -18.41
CA HIS A 139 10.40 23.65 -16.96
C HIS A 139 11.76 23.13 -16.50
N LYS A 140 12.06 23.25 -15.22
CA LYS A 140 13.25 22.61 -14.64
C LYS A 140 12.79 21.53 -13.68
N THR A 141 13.47 20.40 -13.70
CA THR A 141 13.35 19.33 -12.71
C THR A 141 14.49 19.43 -11.71
N VAL A 142 14.27 18.85 -10.54
CA VAL A 142 15.28 18.83 -9.48
C VAL A 142 16.04 17.52 -9.52
N ASN A 143 17.33 17.62 -9.54
CA ASN A 143 18.26 16.52 -9.33
C ASN A 143 19.09 16.77 -8.08
N VAL A 144 19.41 15.73 -7.31
CA VAL A 144 20.37 15.83 -6.22
C VAL A 144 21.61 15.07 -6.61
N ALA A 145 22.63 15.82 -7.01
CA ALA A 145 23.89 15.26 -7.47
C ALA A 145 24.82 14.98 -6.29
N THR A 146 25.56 13.88 -6.38
CA THR A 146 26.64 13.57 -5.44
C THR A 146 27.92 14.29 -5.87
N ALA A 147 28.48 15.08 -4.98
CA ALA A 147 29.80 15.68 -5.19
C ALA A 147 30.88 14.58 -5.05
N ASP A 148 31.46 14.12 -6.16
CA ASP A 148 32.67 13.26 -6.25
C ASP A 148 32.74 12.00 -5.36
N ILE A 149 31.59 11.39 -5.03
CA ILE A 149 31.59 10.07 -4.39
C ILE A 149 31.71 9.04 -5.52
N THR A 150 32.81 8.30 -5.56
CA THR A 150 32.86 7.02 -6.29
C THR A 150 31.68 6.20 -5.80
N MET A 151 30.73 5.92 -6.71
CA MET A 151 29.56 5.11 -6.36
C MET A 151 30.02 3.85 -5.63
N ASN A 152 29.64 3.74 -4.36
CA ASN A 152 29.81 2.55 -3.57
C ASN A 152 29.21 1.34 -4.33
N GLU A 153 29.76 0.16 -4.13
CA GLU A 153 29.24 -1.07 -4.79
C GLU A 153 27.75 -1.31 -4.44
N ALA A 154 27.31 -0.90 -3.24
CA ALA A 154 25.90 -0.97 -2.85
C ALA A 154 25.02 0.01 -3.65
N ALA A 155 25.50 1.21 -3.99
CA ALA A 155 24.78 2.12 -4.87
C ALA A 155 24.63 1.53 -6.28
N LYS A 156 25.61 0.73 -6.74
CA LYS A 156 25.50 -0.02 -8.00
C LYS A 156 24.46 -1.13 -7.90
N VAL A 157 24.38 -1.82 -6.75
CA VAL A 157 23.33 -2.82 -6.49
C VAL A 157 21.95 -2.17 -6.47
N LEU A 158 21.79 -1.00 -5.83
CA LEU A 158 20.54 -0.25 -5.85
C LEU A 158 20.11 0.22 -7.23
N ALA A 159 21.03 0.70 -8.05
CA ALA A 159 20.77 1.03 -9.46
C ALA A 159 20.26 -0.18 -10.26
N THR A 160 20.64 -1.39 -9.84
CA THR A 160 20.19 -2.66 -10.42
C THR A 160 18.74 -2.97 -10.06
N ILE A 161 18.32 -2.66 -8.84
CA ILE A 161 16.97 -2.92 -8.34
C ILE A 161 15.96 -2.00 -9.02
N ASP A 162 16.34 -0.76 -9.32
CA ASP A 162 15.55 0.16 -10.14
C ASP A 162 15.52 -0.21 -11.65
N GLY A 163 16.11 -1.34 -12.03
CA GLY A 163 15.99 -1.95 -13.37
C GLY A 163 16.91 -1.36 -14.44
N THR A 164 17.94 -0.60 -14.04
CA THR A 164 18.81 0.10 -15.00
C THR A 164 20.13 -0.62 -15.33
N ASP A 165 20.65 -1.50 -14.46
CA ASP A 165 21.84 -2.32 -14.74
C ASP A 165 21.93 -3.59 -13.87
N THR A 166 22.43 -4.71 -14.42
CA THR A 166 22.60 -5.98 -13.70
C THR A 166 24.00 -6.08 -13.09
N VAL A 167 24.20 -5.57 -11.89
CA VAL A 167 25.43 -5.84 -11.12
C VAL A 167 25.20 -7.08 -10.25
N GLN A 168 26.07 -8.06 -10.36
CA GLN A 168 26.06 -9.25 -9.49
C GLN A 168 26.85 -8.94 -8.23
N VAL A 169 26.25 -9.09 -7.07
CA VAL A 169 26.98 -9.10 -5.80
C VAL A 169 27.86 -10.34 -5.77
N THR A 170 29.16 -10.16 -5.63
CA THR A 170 30.14 -11.25 -5.54
C THR A 170 30.72 -11.32 -4.14
N GLU A 171 31.41 -12.43 -3.80
CA GLU A 171 32.11 -12.58 -2.51
C GLU A 171 33.17 -11.49 -2.26
N ASP A 172 33.62 -10.82 -3.32
CA ASP A 172 34.63 -9.74 -3.24
C ASP A 172 34.00 -8.33 -3.13
N THR A 173 32.66 -8.21 -3.09
CA THR A 173 31.98 -6.93 -2.96
C THR A 173 32.21 -6.36 -1.57
N VAL A 174 32.81 -5.18 -1.49
CA VAL A 174 33.05 -4.48 -0.23
C VAL A 174 31.86 -3.56 0.08
N PHE A 175 31.27 -3.75 1.23
CA PHE A 175 30.18 -2.92 1.77
C PHE A 175 30.76 -1.99 2.83
N GLU A 176 30.32 -0.73 2.82
CA GLU A 176 30.71 0.28 3.80
C GLU A 176 29.47 1.03 4.24
N ASP A 177 29.22 1.02 5.56
CA ASP A 177 28.10 1.75 6.16
C ASP A 177 28.18 3.24 5.80
N GLY A 178 27.06 3.81 5.38
CA GLY A 178 26.98 5.22 5.06
C GLY A 178 25.78 5.62 4.21
N VAL A 179 25.67 6.92 3.96
CA VAL A 179 24.61 7.48 3.13
C VAL A 179 24.92 7.26 1.67
N LEU A 180 24.02 6.56 0.98
CA LEU A 180 24.12 6.26 -0.45
C LEU A 180 23.38 7.29 -1.31
N TYR A 181 22.29 7.85 -0.78
CA TYR A 181 21.40 8.74 -1.53
C TYR A 181 20.72 9.73 -0.60
N VAL A 182 20.61 10.97 -1.06
CA VAL A 182 19.74 11.98 -0.47
C VAL A 182 18.95 12.63 -1.61
N GLY A 183 17.64 12.75 -1.45
CA GLY A 183 16.78 13.33 -2.47
C GLY A 183 15.42 13.70 -1.91
N PHE A 184 14.45 13.86 -2.79
CA PHE A 184 13.08 14.19 -2.45
C PHE A 184 12.14 13.05 -2.87
N LYS A 185 11.08 12.86 -2.13
CA LYS A 185 10.09 11.81 -2.40
C LYS A 185 9.11 12.25 -3.49
N GLU A 186 8.69 13.51 -3.40
CA GLU A 186 7.71 14.13 -4.28
C GLU A 186 8.37 14.54 -5.60
N ASN A 187 7.58 14.59 -6.68
CA ASN A 187 8.04 15.14 -7.94
C ASN A 187 8.10 16.68 -7.84
N ILE A 188 9.27 17.24 -8.14
CA ILE A 188 9.48 18.68 -8.06
C ILE A 188 9.71 19.24 -9.45
N GLU A 189 8.87 20.18 -9.84
CA GLU A 189 9.02 20.95 -11.06
C GLU A 189 9.15 22.44 -10.73
N VAL A 190 10.05 23.12 -11.42
CA VAL A 190 10.29 24.56 -11.25
C VAL A 190 9.90 25.26 -12.53
N ILE A 191 8.95 26.16 -12.41
CA ILE A 191 8.36 26.87 -13.54
C ILE A 191 8.63 28.36 -13.36
N GLU A 192 9.24 28.98 -14.37
CA GLU A 192 9.35 30.44 -14.43
C GLU A 192 7.95 31.02 -14.59
N THR A 193 7.58 31.96 -13.73
CA THR A 193 6.23 32.53 -13.67
C THR A 193 6.28 34.03 -13.40
N ARG A 194 5.14 34.67 -13.44
CA ARG A 194 4.98 36.04 -12.96
C ARG A 194 4.77 36.05 -11.46
N GLY A 195 5.67 36.73 -10.74
CA GLY A 195 5.45 37.05 -9.35
C GLY A 195 4.81 38.41 -9.21
N ASN A 196 3.91 38.55 -8.25
CA ASN A 196 3.59 39.83 -7.67
C ASN A 196 4.03 39.85 -6.20
N ALA A 197 4.18 41.01 -5.61
CA ALA A 197 4.68 41.14 -4.23
C ALA A 197 3.85 40.38 -3.18
N ASN A 198 2.62 39.96 -3.52
CA ASN A 198 1.72 39.25 -2.62
C ASN A 198 1.79 37.72 -2.79
N THR A 199 2.37 37.20 -3.88
CA THR A 199 2.47 35.79 -4.18
C THR A 199 3.89 35.25 -4.01
N VAL A 200 4.90 36.11 -4.04
CA VAL A 200 6.30 35.72 -3.82
C VAL A 200 6.57 35.63 -2.33
N MET A 201 7.00 34.46 -1.89
CA MET A 201 7.35 34.18 -0.49
C MET A 201 8.86 34.38 -0.28
N SER A 202 9.27 34.69 0.95
CA SER A 202 10.68 34.57 1.33
C SER A 202 11.07 33.08 1.37
N VAL A 203 12.35 32.78 1.20
CA VAL A 203 12.86 31.40 1.32
C VAL A 203 12.48 30.79 2.67
N GLN A 204 12.57 31.60 3.75
CA GLN A 204 12.23 31.14 5.10
C GLN A 204 10.75 30.76 5.25
N ASP A 205 9.83 31.61 4.77
CA ASP A 205 8.40 31.35 4.84
C ASP A 205 8.00 30.15 3.97
N ALA A 206 8.58 30.06 2.77
CA ALA A 206 8.39 28.93 1.87
C ALA A 206 8.90 27.61 2.49
N LEU A 207 10.08 27.64 3.14
CA LEU A 207 10.64 26.49 3.84
C LEU A 207 9.72 26.01 4.98
N GLU A 208 9.22 26.93 5.78
CA GLU A 208 8.30 26.59 6.87
C GLU A 208 7.02 25.98 6.33
N ASP A 209 6.48 26.52 5.23
CA ASP A 209 5.22 26.04 4.66
C ASP A 209 5.34 24.65 4.04
N ILE A 210 6.39 24.37 3.24
CA ILE A 210 6.59 23.06 2.60
C ILE A 210 7.05 21.97 3.55
N THR A 211 7.70 22.32 4.67
CA THR A 211 8.19 21.35 5.66
C THR A 211 7.27 21.19 6.87
N LYS A 212 6.19 22.00 6.97
CA LYS A 212 5.21 21.89 8.03
C LYS A 212 4.36 20.65 7.86
N GLU A 213 4.30 19.83 8.91
CA GLU A 213 3.40 18.67 8.93
C GLU A 213 1.94 19.13 8.87
N LYS A 214 1.22 18.61 7.90
CA LYS A 214 -0.22 18.79 7.70
C LYS A 214 -0.90 17.45 7.79
N ALA A 215 -2.14 17.41 8.25
CA ALA A 215 -2.92 16.19 8.30
C ALA A 215 -3.22 15.70 6.88
N ALA A 216 -2.63 14.61 6.47
CA ALA A 216 -2.85 13.96 5.19
C ALA A 216 -3.49 12.58 5.37
N LYS A 217 -4.26 12.14 4.37
CA LYS A 217 -4.80 10.77 4.38
C LYS A 217 -3.68 9.78 4.07
N GLY A 218 -3.53 8.80 4.97
CA GLY A 218 -2.62 7.68 4.82
C GLY A 218 -3.39 6.35 4.94
N THR A 219 -2.67 5.25 4.84
CA THR A 219 -3.25 3.91 5.03
C THR A 219 -2.47 3.14 6.09
N TYR A 220 -3.20 2.34 6.86
CA TYR A 220 -2.64 1.39 7.82
C TYR A 220 -3.08 -0.02 7.43
N VAL A 221 -2.14 -0.94 7.31
CA VAL A 221 -2.41 -2.35 7.06
C VAL A 221 -2.57 -3.04 8.42
N VAL A 222 -3.74 -3.63 8.66
CA VAL A 222 -4.08 -4.31 9.91
C VAL A 222 -3.14 -5.49 10.13
N GLN A 223 -2.54 -5.56 11.30
CA GLN A 223 -1.65 -6.64 11.71
C GLN A 223 -2.38 -7.66 12.60
N SER A 224 -1.83 -8.86 12.69
CA SER A 224 -2.38 -9.89 13.58
C SER A 224 -2.39 -9.42 15.04
N GLY A 225 -3.56 -9.43 15.67
CA GLY A 225 -3.77 -8.94 17.04
C GLY A 225 -4.21 -7.50 17.15
N ASP A 226 -4.36 -6.78 16.03
CA ASP A 226 -4.91 -5.42 16.06
C ASP A 226 -6.41 -5.39 16.31
N CYS A 227 -6.84 -4.31 16.95
CA CYS A 227 -8.22 -3.87 17.03
C CYS A 227 -8.28 -2.36 16.73
N LEU A 228 -9.44 -1.83 16.42
CA LEU A 228 -9.59 -0.41 16.06
C LEU A 228 -9.03 0.54 17.11
N SER A 229 -9.18 0.22 18.41
CA SER A 229 -8.58 1.03 19.48
C SER A 229 -7.06 0.96 19.51
N SER A 230 -6.47 -0.22 19.29
CA SER A 230 -4.99 -0.32 19.23
C SER A 230 -4.41 0.38 18.00
N ILE A 231 -5.13 0.40 16.88
CA ILE A 231 -4.72 1.14 15.67
C ILE A 231 -4.81 2.65 15.93
N ALA A 232 -5.90 3.12 16.55
CA ALA A 232 -6.05 4.52 16.94
C ALA A 232 -4.89 4.97 17.84
N ASP A 233 -4.56 4.17 18.87
CA ASP A 233 -3.43 4.45 19.78
C ASP A 233 -2.07 4.45 19.04
N LYS A 234 -1.82 3.48 18.16
CA LYS A 234 -0.57 3.37 17.37
C LYS A 234 -0.38 4.53 16.39
N THR A 235 -1.48 5.01 15.82
CA THR A 235 -1.46 6.06 14.80
C THR A 235 -1.65 7.47 15.37
N GLY A 236 -2.04 7.58 16.65
CA GLY A 236 -2.23 8.85 17.35
C GLY A 236 -3.51 9.60 16.95
N ILE A 237 -4.46 8.94 16.29
CA ILE A 237 -5.78 9.51 15.94
C ILE A 237 -6.86 9.01 16.89
N SER A 238 -7.98 9.73 16.98
CA SER A 238 -9.11 9.28 17.78
C SER A 238 -9.93 8.20 17.07
N LEU A 239 -10.66 7.37 17.85
CA LEU A 239 -11.58 6.38 17.27
C LEU A 239 -12.69 7.04 16.43
N ASP A 240 -13.17 8.20 16.85
CA ASP A 240 -14.21 8.94 16.12
C ASP A 240 -13.65 9.39 14.74
N GLU A 241 -12.44 9.92 14.69
CA GLU A 241 -11.76 10.28 13.45
C GLU A 241 -11.52 9.04 12.56
N LEU A 242 -11.14 7.90 13.16
CA LEU A 242 -10.97 6.65 12.43
C LEU A 242 -12.28 6.21 11.75
N TYR A 243 -13.42 6.35 12.43
CA TYR A 243 -14.72 6.04 11.84
C TYR A 243 -15.15 7.02 10.76
N GLU A 244 -14.85 8.33 10.92
CA GLU A 244 -15.14 9.34 9.91
C GLU A 244 -14.33 9.13 8.62
N LEU A 245 -13.09 8.69 8.74
CA LEU A 245 -12.21 8.42 7.60
C LEU A 245 -12.57 7.14 6.84
N ASN A 246 -13.28 6.20 7.49
CA ASN A 246 -13.57 4.88 6.95
C ASN A 246 -15.08 4.60 6.96
N GLU A 247 -15.74 4.94 5.86
CA GLU A 247 -17.18 4.72 5.73
C GLU A 247 -17.55 3.25 5.96
N GLY A 248 -18.47 3.02 6.90
CA GLY A 248 -18.94 1.68 7.27
C GLY A 248 -18.23 1.05 8.47
N LEU A 249 -17.11 1.60 8.96
CA LEU A 249 -16.53 1.20 10.24
C LEU A 249 -17.30 1.81 11.41
N ASN A 250 -17.44 1.02 12.46
CA ASN A 250 -18.07 1.42 13.72
C ASN A 250 -17.53 0.56 14.88
N GLU A 251 -17.97 0.83 16.10
CA GLU A 251 -17.55 0.12 17.32
C GLU A 251 -17.72 -1.42 17.30
N ASN A 252 -18.61 -1.94 16.44
CA ASN A 252 -18.88 -3.37 16.30
C ASN A 252 -18.22 -3.99 15.07
N SER A 253 -17.45 -3.22 14.31
CA SER A 253 -16.78 -3.73 13.12
C SER A 253 -15.66 -4.69 13.48
N VAL A 254 -15.59 -5.80 12.75
CA VAL A 254 -14.50 -6.78 12.85
C VAL A 254 -13.51 -6.50 11.74
N ILE A 255 -12.25 -6.33 12.10
CA ILE A 255 -11.13 -6.16 11.17
C ILE A 255 -10.29 -7.43 11.13
N MET A 256 -9.70 -7.71 9.99
CA MET A 256 -8.85 -8.88 9.76
C MET A 256 -7.43 -8.43 9.41
N PRO A 257 -6.41 -9.26 9.70
CA PRO A 257 -5.08 -8.99 9.17
C PRO A 257 -5.12 -8.77 7.65
N ASP A 258 -4.31 -7.84 7.17
CA ASP A 258 -4.22 -7.36 5.78
C ASP A 258 -5.37 -6.44 5.32
N ASP A 259 -6.38 -6.15 6.15
CA ASP A 259 -7.34 -5.08 5.87
C ASP A 259 -6.62 -3.73 5.81
N ILE A 260 -7.06 -2.86 4.91
CA ILE A 260 -6.51 -1.50 4.74
C ILE A 260 -7.45 -0.50 5.40
N ILE A 261 -6.94 0.23 6.38
CA ILE A 261 -7.68 1.28 7.09
C ILE A 261 -7.09 2.65 6.74
N THR A 262 -7.95 3.59 6.37
CA THR A 262 -7.54 4.98 6.14
C THR A 262 -7.31 5.67 7.48
N ILE A 263 -6.19 6.34 7.61
CA ILE A 263 -5.79 7.10 8.80
C ILE A 263 -5.37 8.51 8.42
N THR A 264 -5.25 9.40 9.40
CA THR A 264 -4.59 10.70 9.22
C THR A 264 -3.14 10.56 9.63
N VAL A 265 -2.23 10.90 8.71
CA VAL A 265 -0.79 10.89 8.96
C VAL A 265 -0.28 12.32 8.85
N PRO A 266 0.46 12.84 9.85
CA PRO A 266 1.14 14.12 9.70
C PRO A 266 2.22 13.98 8.62
N THR A 267 2.04 14.68 7.52
CA THR A 267 2.94 14.65 6.36
C THR A 267 3.20 16.08 5.89
N PRO A 268 4.45 16.49 5.67
CA PRO A 268 4.76 17.76 5.03
C PRO A 268 4.49 17.66 3.52
N GLU A 269 4.47 18.80 2.84
CA GLU A 269 4.34 18.86 1.38
C GLU A 269 5.62 18.37 0.68
N LEU A 270 6.78 18.55 1.32
CA LEU A 270 8.07 18.08 0.82
C LEU A 270 8.73 17.14 1.83
N SER A 271 9.03 15.91 1.38
CA SER A 271 9.72 14.89 2.16
C SER A 271 11.13 14.65 1.62
N VAL A 272 12.10 14.66 2.52
CA VAL A 272 13.49 14.31 2.20
C VAL A 272 13.70 12.83 2.40
N VAL A 273 14.17 12.15 1.37
CA VAL A 273 14.53 10.73 1.38
C VAL A 273 16.02 10.59 1.59
N VAL A 274 16.40 9.74 2.54
CA VAL A 274 17.79 9.32 2.76
C VAL A 274 17.84 7.80 2.65
N LYS A 275 18.77 7.28 1.85
CA LYS A 275 19.05 5.84 1.80
C LYS A 275 20.44 5.60 2.37
N GLU A 276 20.53 4.69 3.33
CA GLU A 276 21.77 4.35 4.03
C GLU A 276 22.06 2.86 3.91
N GLU A 277 23.32 2.52 3.65
CA GLU A 277 23.82 1.17 3.86
C GLU A 277 24.15 0.99 5.33
N VAL A 278 23.62 -0.07 5.92
CA VAL A 278 23.83 -0.40 7.34
C VAL A 278 24.16 -1.88 7.49
N THR A 279 25.15 -2.16 8.35
CA THR A 279 25.49 -3.52 8.77
C THR A 279 25.06 -3.72 10.22
N TYR A 280 24.29 -4.77 10.47
CA TYR A 280 23.83 -5.09 11.83
C TYR A 280 23.66 -6.59 12.03
N ASP A 281 23.72 -7.01 13.28
CA ASP A 281 23.44 -8.39 13.70
C ASP A 281 21.97 -8.48 14.14
N GLU A 282 21.28 -9.54 13.70
CA GLU A 282 19.91 -9.81 14.14
C GLU A 282 19.69 -11.28 14.49
N GLU A 283 18.73 -11.52 15.39
CA GLU A 283 18.22 -12.86 15.64
C GLU A 283 17.27 -13.26 14.49
N TYR A 284 17.37 -14.52 14.09
CA TYR A 284 16.42 -15.10 13.13
C TYR A 284 15.94 -16.46 13.60
N GLU A 285 14.72 -16.83 13.23
CA GLU A 285 14.15 -18.14 13.53
C GLU A 285 14.22 -19.04 12.30
N ALA A 286 14.46 -20.33 12.51
CA ALA A 286 14.33 -21.31 11.46
C ALA A 286 12.84 -21.63 11.21
N ASP A 287 12.50 -21.99 9.99
CA ASP A 287 11.17 -22.42 9.63
C ASP A 287 10.68 -23.57 10.51
N VAL A 288 9.39 -23.53 10.87
CA VAL A 288 8.77 -24.59 11.65
C VAL A 288 8.68 -25.87 10.84
N VAL A 289 9.16 -26.97 11.39
CA VAL A 289 9.10 -28.31 10.78
C VAL A 289 7.87 -29.06 11.30
N TYR A 290 6.99 -29.48 10.40
CA TYR A 290 5.82 -30.27 10.75
C TYR A 290 6.08 -31.77 10.50
N VAL A 291 5.77 -32.60 11.51
CA VAL A 291 5.83 -34.05 11.42
C VAL A 291 4.40 -34.61 11.53
N ASP A 292 4.00 -35.38 10.56
CA ASP A 292 2.66 -35.93 10.50
C ASP A 292 2.49 -37.12 11.49
N ASN A 293 1.42 -37.05 12.31
CA ASN A 293 1.03 -38.13 13.22
C ASN A 293 -0.33 -38.71 12.84
N ASN A 294 -0.31 -39.94 12.33
CA ASN A 294 -1.51 -40.67 11.90
C ASN A 294 -2.36 -41.18 13.08
N SER A 295 -1.92 -41.03 14.33
CA SER A 295 -2.67 -41.40 15.53
C SER A 295 -3.35 -40.21 16.19
N MET A 296 -3.15 -39.00 15.68
CA MET A 296 -3.68 -37.76 16.19
C MET A 296 -4.69 -37.18 15.21
N TYR A 297 -5.79 -36.63 15.72
CA TYR A 297 -6.82 -36.04 14.86
C TYR A 297 -6.33 -34.79 14.16
N GLN A 298 -6.82 -34.60 12.94
CA GLN A 298 -6.60 -33.40 12.18
C GLN A 298 -7.05 -32.15 12.98
N GLY A 299 -6.21 -31.11 13.03
CA GLY A 299 -6.39 -29.92 13.86
C GLY A 299 -5.74 -29.99 15.25
N GLN A 300 -5.24 -31.16 15.68
CA GLN A 300 -4.44 -31.29 16.89
C GLN A 300 -2.95 -31.13 16.56
N GLN A 301 -2.22 -30.48 17.46
CA GLN A 301 -0.78 -30.27 17.34
C GLN A 301 -0.09 -30.43 18.70
N ASN A 302 1.14 -30.94 18.67
CA ASN A 302 2.03 -31.01 19.85
C ASN A 302 3.41 -30.49 19.47
N ILE A 303 4.01 -29.67 20.31
CA ILE A 303 5.40 -29.26 20.14
C ILE A 303 6.30 -30.40 20.61
N ILE A 304 7.03 -31.02 19.68
CA ILE A 304 8.02 -32.06 19.99
C ILE A 304 9.32 -31.44 20.51
N SER A 305 9.76 -30.37 19.86
CA SER A 305 10.99 -29.66 20.19
C SER A 305 10.81 -28.17 19.92
N THR A 306 11.17 -27.33 20.88
CA THR A 306 11.24 -25.88 20.67
C THR A 306 12.58 -25.56 20.02
N GLY A 307 12.54 -24.80 18.94
CA GLY A 307 13.73 -24.27 18.28
C GLY A 307 14.46 -23.24 19.12
N THR A 308 15.64 -22.93 18.72
CA THR A 308 16.44 -21.82 19.26
C THR A 308 16.75 -20.85 18.15
N PRO A 309 16.64 -19.54 18.39
CA PRO A 309 17.02 -18.54 17.39
C PRO A 309 18.51 -18.66 17.05
N GLY A 310 18.82 -18.35 15.81
CA GLY A 310 20.18 -18.14 15.34
C GLY A 310 20.51 -16.67 15.28
N TYR A 311 21.75 -16.35 14.90
CA TYR A 311 22.22 -14.99 14.68
C TYR A 311 22.80 -14.89 13.27
N ARG A 312 22.46 -13.81 12.59
CA ARG A 312 23.03 -13.48 11.28
C ARG A 312 23.46 -12.03 11.25
N GLU A 313 24.54 -11.76 10.55
CA GLU A 313 24.96 -10.44 10.14
C GLU A 313 24.20 -10.09 8.85
N VAL A 314 23.59 -8.92 8.82
CA VAL A 314 22.78 -8.43 7.71
C VAL A 314 23.38 -7.13 7.21
N ILE A 315 23.51 -7.02 5.89
CA ILE A 315 23.82 -5.78 5.20
C ILE A 315 22.55 -5.38 4.47
N ALA A 316 22.04 -4.20 4.76
CA ALA A 316 20.78 -3.71 4.20
C ALA A 316 20.90 -2.26 3.75
N VAL A 317 20.10 -1.89 2.75
CA VAL A 317 19.80 -0.50 2.45
C VAL A 317 18.50 -0.12 3.13
N VAL A 318 18.60 0.85 4.01
CA VAL A 318 17.46 1.38 4.76
C VAL A 318 17.07 2.73 4.18
N SER A 319 15.80 2.86 3.82
CA SER A 319 15.23 4.08 3.25
C SER A 319 14.42 4.82 4.31
N TYR A 320 14.76 6.08 4.52
CA TYR A 320 14.07 6.97 5.45
C TYR A 320 13.37 8.09 4.68
N ALA A 321 12.16 8.45 5.09
CA ALA A 321 11.49 9.68 4.70
C ALA A 321 11.32 10.55 5.95
N ASN A 322 11.89 11.75 5.95
CA ASN A 322 11.91 12.66 7.10
C ASN A 322 12.33 11.96 8.42
N ASN A 323 13.41 11.19 8.37
CA ASN A 323 13.98 10.39 9.48
C ASN A 323 13.09 9.24 9.99
N LYS A 324 12.02 8.89 9.28
CA LYS A 324 11.21 7.70 9.56
C LYS A 324 11.54 6.62 8.54
N GLU A 325 11.96 5.45 9.01
CA GLU A 325 12.17 4.29 8.15
C GLU A 325 10.83 3.89 7.49
N TYR A 326 10.85 3.70 6.18
CA TYR A 326 9.67 3.24 5.43
C TYR A 326 9.95 2.01 4.55
N ASP A 327 11.25 1.71 4.32
CA ASP A 327 11.65 0.57 3.52
C ASP A 327 13.02 0.06 3.99
N ARG A 328 13.21 -1.25 3.88
CA ARG A 328 14.47 -1.92 4.23
C ARG A 328 14.70 -3.10 3.29
N GLU A 329 15.74 -3.03 2.52
CA GLU A 329 16.13 -4.06 1.58
C GLU A 329 17.41 -4.75 2.03
N ILE A 330 17.32 -6.07 2.28
CA ILE A 330 18.49 -6.88 2.64
C ILE A 330 19.27 -7.20 1.38
N ILE A 331 20.50 -6.71 1.29
CA ILE A 331 21.41 -6.93 0.16
C ILE A 331 22.21 -8.22 0.34
N SER A 332 22.69 -8.47 1.56
CA SER A 332 23.49 -9.64 1.89
C SER A 332 23.23 -10.10 3.31
N GLN A 333 23.42 -11.38 3.56
CA GLN A 333 23.35 -11.93 4.91
C GLN A 333 24.38 -13.03 5.08
N ARG A 334 24.97 -13.08 6.28
CA ARG A 334 25.93 -14.11 6.67
C ARG A 334 25.53 -14.72 8.01
N ILE A 335 25.30 -16.03 8.03
CA ILE A 335 24.95 -16.73 9.26
C ILE A 335 26.15 -16.81 10.20
N ILE A 336 25.99 -16.30 11.42
CA ILE A 336 26.96 -16.37 12.50
C ILE A 336 26.71 -17.63 13.34
N THR A 337 25.45 -17.87 13.69
CA THR A 337 25.01 -19.05 14.44
C THR A 337 23.72 -19.59 13.84
N GLU A 338 23.68 -20.88 13.52
CA GLU A 338 22.51 -21.52 12.93
C GLU A 338 21.34 -21.55 13.91
N ALA A 339 20.15 -21.18 13.42
CA ALA A 339 18.89 -21.38 14.12
C ALA A 339 18.50 -22.87 14.10
N THR A 340 17.85 -23.36 15.15
CA THR A 340 17.25 -24.69 15.15
C THR A 340 15.72 -24.57 15.02
N ALA A 341 15.13 -25.44 14.19
CA ALA A 341 13.70 -25.40 13.91
C ALA A 341 12.88 -25.86 15.12
N THR A 342 11.76 -25.21 15.35
CA THR A 342 10.68 -25.77 16.18
C THR A 342 10.02 -26.91 15.40
N VAL A 343 9.94 -28.10 16.03
CA VAL A 343 9.30 -29.27 15.43
C VAL A 343 7.92 -29.46 16.06
N ILE A 344 6.90 -29.41 15.21
CA ILE A 344 5.50 -29.58 15.60
C ILE A 344 4.94 -30.83 14.98
N GLU A 345 4.47 -31.75 15.83
CA GLU A 345 3.68 -32.89 15.39
C GLU A 345 2.25 -32.44 15.10
N ARG A 346 1.73 -32.76 13.91
CA ARG A 346 0.36 -32.45 13.52
C ARG A 346 -0.44 -33.70 13.22
N GLY A 347 -1.66 -33.73 13.70
CA GLY A 347 -2.58 -34.85 13.45
C GLY A 347 -3.06 -34.87 11.98
N THR A 348 -3.07 -36.08 11.40
CA THR A 348 -3.59 -36.33 10.06
C THR A 348 -4.82 -37.18 10.06
N LEU A 349 -5.18 -37.80 11.21
CA LEU A 349 -6.35 -38.65 11.33
C LEU A 349 -7.62 -37.78 11.21
N ILE A 350 -8.45 -38.10 10.22
CA ILE A 350 -9.72 -37.42 10.03
C ILE A 350 -10.67 -37.84 11.15
N PRO A 351 -11.28 -36.90 11.92
CA PRO A 351 -12.25 -37.26 12.95
C PRO A 351 -13.43 -38.00 12.36
N PRO A 352 -13.95 -39.05 13.04
CA PRO A 352 -15.11 -39.78 12.53
C PRO A 352 -16.33 -38.86 12.48
N THR A 353 -17.02 -38.86 11.36
CA THR A 353 -18.28 -38.12 11.22
C THR A 353 -19.41 -38.92 11.87
N PHE A 354 -19.96 -38.42 12.97
CA PHE A 354 -21.11 -39.02 13.63
C PHE A 354 -22.41 -38.58 12.98
N ILE A 355 -23.28 -39.54 12.66
CA ILE A 355 -24.62 -39.28 12.17
C ILE A 355 -25.63 -39.52 13.28
N ASN A 356 -26.84 -39.01 13.10
CA ASN A 356 -27.93 -39.27 14.00
C ASN A 356 -28.33 -40.76 13.96
N PRO A 357 -28.42 -41.45 15.12
CA PRO A 357 -28.74 -42.88 15.15
C PRO A 357 -30.19 -43.18 14.71
N LEU A 358 -31.05 -42.17 14.67
CA LEU A 358 -32.47 -42.32 14.34
C LEU A 358 -32.85 -41.39 13.19
N SER A 359 -33.71 -41.87 12.28
CA SER A 359 -34.16 -41.04 11.13
C SER A 359 -35.12 -39.92 11.52
N THR A 360 -35.95 -40.15 12.55
CA THR A 360 -36.82 -39.18 13.18
C THR A 360 -36.74 -39.40 14.68
N MET A 361 -36.73 -38.32 15.47
CA MET A 361 -36.60 -38.44 16.93
C MET A 361 -37.19 -37.25 17.65
N THR A 362 -37.63 -37.54 18.89
CA THR A 362 -37.97 -36.49 19.90
C THR A 362 -37.01 -36.64 21.07
N LEU A 363 -36.29 -35.56 21.38
CA LEU A 363 -35.46 -35.54 22.59
C LEU A 363 -36.37 -35.43 23.80
N THR A 364 -36.37 -36.46 24.63
CA THR A 364 -37.22 -36.56 25.85
C THR A 364 -36.45 -36.21 27.11
N SER A 365 -35.11 -36.39 27.11
CA SER A 365 -34.23 -35.97 28.20
C SER A 365 -32.82 -35.71 27.73
N GLY A 366 -32.26 -34.60 28.20
CA GLY A 366 -30.88 -34.16 27.93
C GLY A 366 -29.83 -34.79 28.83
N PHE A 367 -28.57 -34.61 28.45
CA PHE A 367 -27.38 -34.91 29.26
C PHE A 367 -27.28 -33.92 30.43
N GLY A 368 -26.83 -34.41 31.61
CA GLY A 368 -26.55 -33.59 32.76
C GLY A 368 -27.44 -33.87 33.99
N TYR A 369 -27.40 -33.00 34.97
CA TYR A 369 -28.18 -33.13 36.19
C TYR A 369 -29.68 -32.94 35.96
N ARG A 370 -30.48 -33.87 36.43
CA ARG A 370 -31.95 -33.84 36.32
C ARG A 370 -32.64 -34.51 37.52
N ILE A 371 -33.92 -34.30 37.67
CA ILE A 371 -34.74 -35.14 38.55
C ILE A 371 -34.88 -36.48 37.92
N HIS A 372 -34.56 -37.55 38.65
CA HIS A 372 -34.65 -38.93 38.13
C HIS A 372 -36.10 -39.27 37.75
N PRO A 373 -36.40 -39.67 36.50
CA PRO A 373 -37.77 -39.78 35.99
C PRO A 373 -38.62 -40.88 36.68
N VAL A 374 -37.97 -41.91 37.27
CA VAL A 374 -38.68 -43.02 37.95
C VAL A 374 -38.67 -42.86 39.45
N SER A 375 -37.57 -42.46 40.10
CA SER A 375 -37.42 -42.40 41.54
C SER A 375 -37.74 -41.00 42.12
N GLY A 376 -37.85 -39.98 41.26
CA GLY A 376 -38.08 -38.57 41.73
C GLY A 376 -36.91 -38.00 42.50
N GLN A 377 -35.74 -38.64 42.57
CA GLN A 377 -34.55 -38.14 43.28
C GLN A 377 -33.98 -36.91 42.58
N PRO A 378 -33.77 -35.81 43.33
CA PRO A 378 -33.11 -34.64 42.79
C PRO A 378 -31.62 -34.90 42.54
N SER A 379 -31.05 -34.20 41.57
CA SER A 379 -29.61 -34.25 41.23
C SER A 379 -29.11 -35.60 40.72
N SER A 380 -29.94 -36.37 40.02
CA SER A 380 -29.47 -37.50 39.24
C SER A 380 -28.76 -37.06 37.98
N PHE A 381 -27.52 -37.49 37.79
CA PHE A 381 -26.72 -37.17 36.59
C PHE A 381 -27.04 -38.15 35.45
N HIS A 382 -27.54 -37.59 34.34
CA HIS A 382 -27.82 -38.35 33.13
C HIS A 382 -26.59 -38.37 32.22
N THR A 383 -26.02 -39.55 32.01
CA THR A 383 -24.76 -39.72 31.24
C THR A 383 -24.97 -39.79 29.73
N GLY A 384 -26.20 -39.62 29.24
CA GLY A 384 -26.56 -39.65 27.83
C GLY A 384 -27.72 -38.73 27.50
N ILE A 385 -28.34 -38.96 26.35
CA ILE A 385 -29.57 -38.34 25.92
C ILE A 385 -30.63 -39.42 25.71
N ASP A 386 -31.88 -39.11 26.08
CA ASP A 386 -32.99 -40.02 25.80
C ASP A 386 -33.75 -39.53 24.56
N LEU A 387 -33.81 -40.42 23.56
CA LEU A 387 -34.48 -40.16 22.29
C LEU A 387 -35.71 -41.08 22.18
N TYR A 388 -36.87 -40.50 21.96
CA TYR A 388 -38.10 -41.26 21.77
C TYR A 388 -38.37 -41.49 20.28
N VAL A 389 -38.68 -42.77 19.94
CA VAL A 389 -39.23 -43.21 18.67
C VAL A 389 -40.24 -44.30 18.90
N PRO A 390 -41.20 -44.58 17.97
CA PRO A 390 -42.08 -45.73 18.03
C PRO A 390 -41.33 -47.05 18.17
N SER A 391 -41.90 -47.99 18.97
CA SER A 391 -41.31 -49.29 19.13
C SER A 391 -41.15 -50.03 17.77
N GLY A 392 -40.00 -50.69 17.57
CA GLY A 392 -39.64 -51.32 16.31
C GLY A 392 -38.92 -50.41 15.31
N SER A 393 -38.66 -49.16 15.68
CA SER A 393 -37.85 -48.26 14.86
C SER A 393 -36.40 -48.74 14.77
N VAL A 394 -35.78 -48.55 13.60
CA VAL A 394 -34.40 -48.92 13.37
C VAL A 394 -33.44 -47.93 14.02
N VAL A 395 -32.54 -48.44 14.87
CA VAL A 395 -31.41 -47.69 15.44
C VAL A 395 -30.15 -48.05 14.65
N ARG A 396 -29.46 -47.03 14.18
CA ARG A 396 -28.22 -47.17 13.39
C ARG A 396 -27.02 -46.80 14.23
N ALA A 397 -25.85 -47.37 13.93
CA ALA A 397 -24.60 -46.90 14.45
C ALA A 397 -24.34 -45.45 13.99
N SER A 398 -24.01 -44.57 14.93
CA SER A 398 -23.74 -43.18 14.62
C SER A 398 -22.46 -42.97 13.81
N CYS A 399 -21.52 -43.90 13.89
CA CYS A 399 -20.28 -43.91 13.10
C CYS A 399 -19.83 -45.37 12.90
N GLY A 400 -18.97 -45.63 11.92
CA GLY A 400 -18.28 -46.89 11.75
C GLY A 400 -17.45 -47.26 12.98
N GLY A 401 -17.32 -48.58 13.28
CA GLY A 401 -16.55 -49.05 14.41
C GLY A 401 -16.69 -50.55 14.66
N THR A 402 -16.14 -51.00 15.78
CA THR A 402 -16.20 -52.42 16.21
C THR A 402 -17.16 -52.57 17.39
N VAL A 403 -18.10 -53.49 17.28
CA VAL A 403 -19.01 -53.81 18.37
C VAL A 403 -18.22 -54.45 19.51
N THR A 404 -18.23 -53.84 20.69
CA THR A 404 -17.53 -54.30 21.89
C THR A 404 -18.46 -54.96 22.89
N LEU A 405 -19.76 -54.64 22.82
CA LEU A 405 -20.84 -55.27 23.62
C LEU A 405 -22.11 -55.35 22.78
N ALA A 406 -22.76 -56.49 22.80
CA ALA A 406 -24.11 -56.67 22.29
C ALA A 406 -24.85 -57.64 23.23
N GLY A 407 -25.73 -57.10 24.11
CA GLY A 407 -26.41 -57.92 25.12
C GLY A 407 -27.06 -57.14 26.23
N TRP A 408 -27.48 -57.84 27.27
CA TRP A 408 -28.10 -57.20 28.45
C TRP A 408 -27.07 -56.55 29.36
N ASN A 409 -27.25 -55.29 29.71
CA ASN A 409 -26.31 -54.52 30.55
C ASN A 409 -27.07 -53.71 31.62
N GLY A 410 -27.52 -54.39 32.67
CA GLY A 410 -28.12 -53.78 33.87
C GLY A 410 -29.19 -52.75 33.55
N GLY A 411 -29.03 -51.54 34.02
CA GLY A 411 -29.99 -50.42 33.84
C GLY A 411 -30.16 -49.95 32.40
N TYR A 412 -29.28 -50.31 31.46
CA TYR A 412 -29.40 -50.00 30.03
C TYR A 412 -30.23 -51.02 29.24
N GLY A 413 -30.67 -52.12 29.92
CA GLY A 413 -31.39 -53.20 29.22
C GLY A 413 -30.56 -53.86 28.12
N TRP A 414 -31.21 -54.25 27.03
CA TRP A 414 -30.53 -54.68 25.83
C TRP A 414 -29.80 -53.49 25.24
N CYS A 415 -28.50 -53.63 25.04
CA CYS A 415 -27.69 -52.52 24.50
C CYS A 415 -26.59 -53.00 23.61
N VAL A 416 -26.08 -52.08 22.78
CA VAL A 416 -24.92 -52.25 21.91
C VAL A 416 -23.94 -51.12 22.19
N ASP A 417 -22.66 -51.48 22.42
CA ASP A 417 -21.52 -50.56 22.50
C ASP A 417 -20.66 -50.72 21.26
N ILE A 418 -20.28 -49.59 20.65
CA ILE A 418 -19.43 -49.57 19.46
C ILE A 418 -18.23 -48.68 19.75
N SER A 419 -17.03 -49.28 19.64
CA SER A 419 -15.78 -48.55 19.67
C SER A 419 -15.46 -48.00 18.28
N HIS A 420 -15.22 -46.67 18.20
CA HIS A 420 -14.89 -45.95 16.97
C HIS A 420 -13.39 -45.68 16.82
N GLY A 421 -12.58 -46.22 17.73
CA GLY A 421 -11.16 -45.92 17.81
C GLY A 421 -10.88 -44.70 18.70
N ASN A 422 -9.60 -44.48 19.03
CA ASN A 422 -9.09 -43.33 19.80
C ASN A 422 -9.87 -43.01 21.11
N GLY A 423 -10.38 -44.06 21.77
CA GLY A 423 -11.12 -43.92 23.03
C GLY A 423 -12.58 -43.46 22.88
N LEU A 424 -13.07 -43.29 21.69
CA LEU A 424 -14.46 -42.90 21.44
C LEU A 424 -15.35 -44.19 21.37
N THR A 425 -16.46 -44.16 22.13
CA THR A 425 -17.44 -45.26 22.16
C THR A 425 -18.83 -44.65 22.17
N THR A 426 -19.76 -45.25 21.41
CA THR A 426 -21.18 -44.97 21.52
C THR A 426 -21.91 -46.14 22.13
N ARG A 427 -22.90 -45.86 22.99
CA ARG A 427 -23.80 -46.84 23.61
C ARG A 427 -25.25 -46.54 23.19
N TYR A 428 -25.91 -47.58 22.73
CA TYR A 428 -27.32 -47.62 22.38
C TYR A 428 -28.04 -48.52 23.33
N GLY A 429 -28.79 -47.92 24.28
CA GLY A 429 -29.48 -48.64 25.32
C GLY A 429 -30.99 -48.81 25.05
N HIS A 430 -31.65 -49.60 25.88
CA HIS A 430 -33.09 -49.88 25.84
C HIS A 430 -33.56 -50.41 24.47
N LEU A 431 -32.75 -51.18 23.83
CA LEU A 431 -33.06 -51.89 22.58
C LEU A 431 -33.99 -53.06 22.85
N SER A 432 -34.66 -53.61 21.80
CA SER A 432 -35.55 -54.77 21.87
C SER A 432 -34.93 -56.02 21.29
#